data_a58022a423d8fba52dea50c3a74c14b0
#
_entry.id   a58022a423d8fba52dea50c3a74c14b0
#
_cell.length_a   1.000
_cell.length_b   1.000
_cell.length_c   1.000
_cell.angle_alpha   90.00
_cell.angle_beta   90.00
_cell.angle_gamma   90.00
#
_symmetry.space_group_name_H-M   'P 1'
#
loop_
_entity.id
_entity.type
_entity.pdbx_description
1 polymer ?
#
loop_
_entity_poly.entity_id
_entity_poly.type
_entity_poly.pdbx_seq_one_letter_code
_entity_poly.pdbx_strand_id
1 'polypeptide(L)'
;ISLNATGGTSPYYFDWGGTDTNNLIAGMYQYTVTDSNGCVLNDSVEVFQQDEISYTLNYQNIQCFGDSTGFIEVNMQLNSGTPPYQFFWNGPGLFTSTFEDIYNLLSGTYELTILDASSCISDTSIQLTQPVNIPQNNNYTTSNYNGFEISCSGYNDGWIELDVSGGYGPFTYSWSNLSSQDSIFDLSAGLYSVSITDSLGCLSEIQIQLEEPQSLDANILATSDFSGFSISCYAENNGSVSVSPIGGTTPYSVYWNGSLAASNFSTWTIDSLQAGVYSIDIVDVNNCEFKDTIVLTQPDSLEMIIVELTDTCNRGVGKASVTVSGGVQPYNYLWSNGSNSSIYDDFVEGNYYVSILDNNSCEIGDSVKIDNIPSPIIDFRILSEWEKLYEQLDDPITFVDVTDLNGHEIISWQWDFGDGFYDYDSIVYHSYSDTGNYDVTLVITSLFNCLDTL
;
A
#
# COMPACT_ATOMS: atom_id res chain seq x y z
N ILE A 1 -21.53 98.13 -8.67
CA ILE A 1 -20.68 99.25 -9.16
C ILE A 1 -20.88 100.49 -8.26
N SER A 2 -19.83 101.16 -7.91
CA SER A 2 -19.85 102.42 -7.20
C SER A 2 -19.25 103.49 -8.12
N LEU A 3 -20.01 104.51 -8.39
CA LEU A 3 -19.58 105.68 -9.20
C LEU A 3 -19.44 106.90 -8.29
N ASN A 4 -18.43 107.73 -8.64
CA ASN A 4 -18.27 108.99 -7.98
C ASN A 4 -18.23 110.17 -9.03
N ALA A 5 -19.17 111.03 -8.98
CA ALA A 5 -19.26 112.16 -9.91
C ALA A 5 -18.56 113.43 -9.33
N THR A 6 -17.78 114.13 -10.20
CA THR A 6 -17.09 115.39 -9.87
C THR A 6 -17.36 116.45 -10.96
N GLY A 7 -17.43 117.73 -10.55
CA GLY A 7 -17.84 118.84 -11.43
C GLY A 7 -19.37 118.98 -11.40
N GLY A 8 -19.93 120.04 -12.03
CA GLY A 8 -21.34 120.37 -11.97
C GLY A 8 -21.80 120.81 -10.59
N THR A 9 -23.12 120.75 -10.32
CA THR A 9 -23.76 121.13 -9.10
C THR A 9 -24.43 119.95 -8.38
N SER A 10 -23.97 119.58 -7.16
CA SER A 10 -24.56 118.54 -6.29
C SER A 10 -25.99 118.89 -5.86
N PRO A 11 -26.89 117.96 -5.60
CA PRO A 11 -26.71 116.46 -5.72
C PRO A 11 -26.73 115.93 -7.15
N TYR A 12 -26.09 114.72 -7.33
CA TYR A 12 -26.10 113.98 -8.63
C TYR A 12 -27.07 112.81 -8.57
N TYR A 13 -27.77 112.58 -9.68
CA TYR A 13 -28.66 111.47 -9.90
C TYR A 13 -28.05 110.57 -10.94
N PHE A 14 -27.98 109.29 -10.64
CA PHE A 14 -27.49 108.23 -11.53
C PHE A 14 -28.66 107.43 -12.03
N ASP A 15 -28.81 107.32 -13.29
CA ASP A 15 -29.82 106.44 -13.95
C ASP A 15 -29.09 105.37 -14.80
N TRP A 16 -29.40 104.11 -14.51
CA TRP A 16 -28.84 102.93 -15.18
C TRP A 16 -29.83 102.31 -16.17
N GLY A 17 -30.88 102.99 -16.57
CA GLY A 17 -31.92 102.55 -17.51
C GLY A 17 -32.69 101.28 -17.02
N GLY A 18 -32.85 101.18 -15.71
CA GLY A 18 -33.55 100.05 -15.07
C GLY A 18 -32.68 98.81 -14.80
N THR A 19 -31.35 98.90 -15.00
CA THR A 19 -30.41 97.79 -14.72
C THR A 19 -30.19 97.70 -13.21
N ASP A 20 -30.31 96.45 -12.66
CA ASP A 20 -29.94 96.13 -11.28
C ASP A 20 -28.41 96.12 -11.13
N THR A 21 -27.86 97.09 -10.49
CA THR A 21 -26.41 97.33 -10.29
C THR A 21 -25.77 96.41 -9.24
N ASN A 22 -26.57 95.59 -8.52
CA ASN A 22 -26.07 94.63 -7.53
C ASN A 22 -25.73 93.29 -8.12
N ASN A 23 -26.33 92.94 -9.29
CA ASN A 23 -26.17 91.64 -9.94
C ASN A 23 -25.82 91.83 -11.44
N LEU A 24 -24.69 92.46 -11.69
CA LEU A 24 -24.23 92.66 -13.07
C LEU A 24 -23.43 91.48 -13.59
N ILE A 25 -23.79 91.00 -14.80
CA ILE A 25 -22.97 90.07 -15.56
C ILE A 25 -21.91 90.85 -16.36
N ALA A 26 -20.93 90.17 -16.91
CA ALA A 26 -19.95 90.77 -17.79
C ALA A 26 -20.61 91.48 -18.97
N GLY A 27 -20.17 92.68 -19.30
CA GLY A 27 -20.72 93.48 -20.37
C GLY A 27 -20.60 94.98 -20.16
N MET A 28 -20.96 95.75 -21.20
CA MET A 28 -20.96 97.21 -21.16
C MET A 28 -22.29 97.75 -20.56
N TYR A 29 -22.24 98.47 -19.52
CA TYR A 29 -23.41 99.12 -18.89
C TYR A 29 -23.35 100.62 -19.07
N GLN A 30 -24.37 101.16 -19.72
CA GLN A 30 -24.52 102.59 -19.88
C GLN A 30 -25.24 103.15 -18.70
N TYR A 31 -24.81 104.34 -18.34
CA TYR A 31 -25.43 105.09 -17.27
C TYR A 31 -25.50 106.60 -17.59
N THR A 32 -26.41 107.26 -17.01
CA THR A 32 -26.58 108.73 -17.11
C THR A 32 -26.42 109.37 -15.75
N VAL A 33 -25.59 110.43 -15.71
CA VAL A 33 -25.46 111.25 -14.47
C VAL A 33 -26.07 112.62 -14.74
N THR A 34 -27.01 113.03 -13.93
CA THR A 34 -27.65 114.38 -14.00
C THR A 34 -27.36 115.19 -12.75
N ASP A 35 -26.83 116.43 -12.89
CA ASP A 35 -26.61 117.32 -11.78
C ASP A 35 -27.89 118.04 -11.40
N SER A 36 -27.87 118.79 -10.25
CA SER A 36 -29.06 119.53 -9.79
C SER A 36 -29.50 120.66 -10.69
N ASN A 37 -28.71 121.11 -11.65
CA ASN A 37 -29.04 122.12 -12.64
C ASN A 37 -29.57 121.50 -13.98
N GLY A 38 -29.69 120.15 -14.05
CA GLY A 38 -30.21 119.44 -15.22
C GLY A 38 -29.15 119.15 -16.28
N CYS A 39 -27.83 119.36 -16.00
CA CYS A 39 -26.79 119.01 -16.95
C CYS A 39 -26.60 117.48 -16.87
N VAL A 40 -26.60 116.85 -18.10
CA VAL A 40 -26.57 115.37 -18.23
C VAL A 40 -25.24 114.90 -18.85
N LEU A 41 -24.61 113.93 -18.25
CA LEU A 41 -23.48 113.15 -18.78
C LEU A 41 -23.92 111.70 -19.05
N ASN A 42 -23.69 111.17 -20.22
CA ASN A 42 -23.85 109.72 -20.55
C ASN A 42 -22.47 109.11 -20.61
N ASP A 43 -22.28 108.00 -19.98
CA ASP A 43 -21.04 107.23 -19.99
C ASP A 43 -21.35 105.77 -19.84
N SER A 44 -20.33 104.91 -19.93
CA SER A 44 -20.44 103.46 -19.82
C SER A 44 -19.34 102.89 -18.98
N VAL A 45 -19.65 101.90 -18.24
CA VAL A 45 -18.70 101.10 -17.48
C VAL A 45 -18.73 99.65 -17.95
N GLU A 46 -17.59 99.09 -18.19
CA GLU A 46 -17.45 97.70 -18.53
C GLU A 46 -17.24 96.84 -17.30
N VAL A 47 -18.06 95.83 -17.15
CA VAL A 47 -17.90 94.80 -16.14
C VAL A 47 -17.21 93.64 -16.82
N PHE A 48 -16.00 93.35 -16.39
CA PHE A 48 -15.22 92.19 -16.95
C PHE A 48 -15.60 90.91 -16.23
N GLN A 49 -15.69 89.83 -16.97
CA GLN A 49 -15.67 88.49 -16.41
C GLN A 49 -14.22 88.06 -16.42
N GLN A 50 -13.85 87.42 -15.35
CA GLN A 50 -12.55 86.72 -15.36
C GLN A 50 -12.54 85.59 -16.33
N ASP A 51 -11.38 85.26 -16.90
CA ASP A 51 -11.18 84.07 -17.76
C ASP A 51 -11.45 82.84 -16.97
N GLU A 52 -12.15 81.86 -17.60
CA GLU A 52 -12.41 80.56 -17.02
C GLU A 52 -11.10 79.79 -16.89
N ILE A 53 -10.97 78.99 -15.77
CA ILE A 53 -9.85 78.08 -15.62
C ILE A 53 -9.95 76.98 -16.69
N SER A 54 -9.06 77.03 -17.69
CA SER A 54 -9.01 76.03 -18.79
C SER A 54 -7.67 75.29 -18.78
N TYR A 55 -7.74 73.97 -18.87
CA TYR A 55 -6.59 73.08 -18.85
C TYR A 55 -6.90 71.81 -19.63
N THR A 56 -5.88 71.02 -19.91
CA THR A 56 -6.00 69.65 -20.45
C THR A 56 -5.27 68.71 -19.50
N LEU A 57 -5.79 67.45 -19.41
CA LEU A 57 -5.16 66.40 -18.66
C LEU A 57 -4.49 65.41 -19.61
N ASN A 58 -3.22 65.15 -19.37
CA ASN A 58 -2.50 64.03 -19.95
C ASN A 58 -2.34 62.97 -18.86
N TYR A 59 -2.71 61.74 -19.17
CA TYR A 59 -2.67 60.66 -18.18
C TYR A 59 -2.30 59.34 -18.79
N GLN A 60 -1.77 58.45 -17.93
CA GLN A 60 -1.49 57.05 -18.27
C GLN A 60 -2.18 56.13 -17.28
N ASN A 61 -2.91 55.18 -17.82
CA ASN A 61 -3.47 54.06 -17.04
C ASN A 61 -2.38 53.16 -16.49
N ILE A 62 -2.73 52.35 -15.49
CA ILE A 62 -1.84 51.38 -14.86
C ILE A 62 -1.49 50.30 -15.88
N GLN A 63 -0.20 49.98 -16.02
CA GLN A 63 0.26 48.98 -16.99
C GLN A 63 -0.01 47.55 -16.51
N CYS A 64 0.30 47.27 -15.25
CA CYS A 64 0.08 45.97 -14.67
C CYS A 64 -0.87 46.04 -13.47
N PHE A 65 -1.62 44.97 -13.23
CA PHE A 65 -2.57 44.91 -12.14
C PHE A 65 -1.87 45.13 -10.79
N GLY A 66 -2.36 46.10 -10.02
CA GLY A 66 -1.83 46.44 -8.68
C GLY A 66 -0.57 47.31 -8.67
N ASP A 67 -0.01 47.64 -9.83
CA ASP A 67 1.14 48.54 -9.94
C ASP A 67 0.73 49.96 -9.66
N SER A 68 1.74 50.82 -9.43
CA SER A 68 1.63 52.26 -9.30
C SER A 68 2.32 53.01 -10.48
N THR A 69 2.01 52.60 -11.70
CA THR A 69 2.64 53.18 -12.90
C THR A 69 1.84 54.33 -13.54
N GLY A 70 0.69 54.66 -12.96
CA GLY A 70 -0.16 55.73 -13.44
C GLY A 70 0.43 57.10 -13.17
N PHE A 71 0.10 58.07 -14.05
CA PHE A 71 0.36 59.47 -13.80
C PHE A 71 -0.76 60.35 -14.35
N ILE A 72 -0.89 61.57 -13.84
CA ILE A 72 -1.77 62.64 -14.39
C ILE A 72 -0.98 63.93 -14.38
N GLU A 73 -0.87 64.53 -15.57
CA GLU A 73 -0.22 65.83 -15.77
C GLU A 73 -1.29 66.87 -16.16
N VAL A 74 -1.23 68.04 -15.52
CA VAL A 74 -2.14 69.16 -15.80
C VAL A 74 -1.45 70.17 -16.67
N ASN A 75 -1.97 70.37 -17.84
CA ASN A 75 -1.44 71.38 -18.77
C ASN A 75 -2.37 72.61 -18.80
N MET A 76 -1.99 73.65 -18.06
CA MET A 76 -2.75 74.92 -18.04
C MET A 76 -2.70 75.62 -19.40
N GLN A 77 -3.85 76.15 -19.89
CA GLN A 77 -3.91 76.86 -21.14
C GLN A 77 -3.53 78.34 -20.97
N LEU A 78 -3.06 78.94 -22.06
CA LEU A 78 -2.77 80.37 -22.07
C LEU A 78 -4.06 81.19 -21.87
N ASN A 79 -4.00 82.24 -21.05
CA ASN A 79 -5.14 83.07 -20.71
C ASN A 79 -6.24 82.32 -19.94
N SER A 80 -5.85 81.44 -19.09
CA SER A 80 -6.73 80.61 -18.28
C SER A 80 -6.70 81.10 -16.84
N GLY A 81 -7.81 81.59 -16.29
CA GLY A 81 -7.91 82.08 -14.92
C GLY A 81 -6.84 83.16 -14.53
N THR A 82 -6.58 83.33 -13.26
CA THR A 82 -5.59 84.27 -12.74
C THR A 82 -4.51 83.51 -11.92
N PRO A 83 -3.26 83.42 -12.43
CA PRO A 83 -2.19 82.76 -11.67
C PRO A 83 -1.79 83.58 -10.42
N PRO A 84 -1.19 82.95 -9.39
CA PRO A 84 -0.82 81.53 -9.27
C PRO A 84 -2.00 80.66 -8.97
N TYR A 85 -1.88 79.35 -9.45
CA TYR A 85 -2.88 78.30 -9.22
C TYR A 85 -2.47 77.50 -7.98
N GLN A 86 -3.49 76.98 -7.26
CA GLN A 86 -3.35 75.95 -6.24
C GLN A 86 -4.11 74.71 -6.68
N PHE A 87 -3.45 73.55 -6.56
CA PHE A 87 -4.00 72.23 -6.95
C PHE A 87 -4.32 71.43 -5.69
N PHE A 88 -5.47 70.77 -5.66
CA PHE A 88 -5.89 69.89 -4.59
C PHE A 88 -6.38 68.59 -5.23
N TRP A 89 -5.61 67.56 -5.00
CA TRP A 89 -5.95 66.22 -5.46
C TRP A 89 -6.46 65.35 -4.32
N ASN A 90 -7.51 64.62 -4.56
CA ASN A 90 -7.96 63.48 -3.74
C ASN A 90 -7.99 62.24 -4.62
N GLY A 91 -7.69 61.08 -4.03
CA GLY A 91 -7.66 59.81 -4.78
C GLY A 91 -7.85 58.59 -3.88
N PRO A 92 -7.72 57.39 -4.45
CA PRO A 92 -7.93 56.13 -3.74
C PRO A 92 -6.95 55.97 -2.58
N GLY A 93 -7.39 55.24 -1.54
CA GLY A 93 -6.54 54.88 -0.39
C GLY A 93 -6.07 56.08 0.45
N LEU A 94 -6.85 57.16 0.56
CA LEU A 94 -6.50 58.44 1.25
C LEU A 94 -5.38 59.23 0.57
N PHE A 95 -5.18 59.01 -0.74
CA PHE A 95 -4.23 59.81 -1.51
C PHE A 95 -4.65 61.28 -1.53
N THR A 96 -3.73 62.16 -1.22
CA THR A 96 -3.89 63.63 -1.38
C THR A 96 -2.58 64.24 -1.91
N SER A 97 -2.68 65.24 -2.75
CA SER A 97 -1.52 65.99 -3.24
C SER A 97 -1.89 67.45 -3.50
N THR A 98 -0.88 68.33 -3.47
CA THR A 98 -0.98 69.74 -3.85
C THR A 98 -0.04 70.10 -5.00
N PHE A 99 0.59 69.11 -5.59
CA PHE A 99 1.41 69.29 -6.81
C PHE A 99 0.51 69.40 -8.02
N GLU A 100 0.95 70.15 -9.05
CA GLU A 100 0.28 70.25 -10.31
C GLU A 100 0.15 68.88 -10.99
N ASP A 101 1.26 68.17 -11.12
CA ASP A 101 1.36 66.83 -11.66
C ASP A 101 1.51 65.80 -10.56
N ILE A 102 0.86 64.64 -10.78
CA ILE A 102 0.90 63.52 -9.83
C ILE A 102 1.33 62.25 -10.56
N TYR A 103 2.26 61.47 -9.89
CA TYR A 103 2.91 60.28 -10.45
C TYR A 103 2.84 59.15 -9.46
N ASN A 104 3.18 57.92 -9.95
CA ASN A 104 3.17 56.69 -9.17
C ASN A 104 1.78 56.38 -8.63
N LEU A 105 0.76 56.51 -9.45
CA LEU A 105 -0.64 56.40 -9.08
C LEU A 105 -1.14 54.96 -9.25
N LEU A 106 -1.97 54.52 -8.31
CA LEU A 106 -2.76 53.31 -8.40
C LEU A 106 -4.02 53.54 -9.25
N SER A 107 -4.68 52.44 -9.65
CA SER A 107 -5.98 52.53 -10.30
C SER A 107 -7.05 53.09 -9.36
N GLY A 108 -7.93 53.92 -9.92
CA GLY A 108 -9.02 54.52 -9.20
C GLY A 108 -9.39 55.89 -9.69
N THR A 109 -10.35 56.54 -9.08
CA THR A 109 -10.80 57.92 -9.43
C THR A 109 -9.98 58.94 -8.64
N TYR A 110 -9.43 59.88 -9.37
CA TYR A 110 -8.72 61.05 -8.84
C TYR A 110 -9.56 62.29 -9.11
N GLU A 111 -9.81 63.07 -8.06
CA GLU A 111 -10.54 64.32 -8.10
C GLU A 111 -9.54 65.48 -8.00
N LEU A 112 -9.65 66.44 -8.89
CA LEU A 112 -8.82 67.64 -8.93
C LEU A 112 -9.69 68.87 -8.68
N THR A 113 -9.32 69.66 -7.72
CA THR A 113 -9.81 71.05 -7.57
C THR A 113 -8.67 72.00 -7.84
N ILE A 114 -8.87 72.93 -8.79
CA ILE A 114 -7.95 74.01 -9.08
C ILE A 114 -8.55 75.30 -8.59
N LEU A 115 -7.78 76.07 -7.77
CA LEU A 115 -8.14 77.37 -7.25
C LEU A 115 -7.15 78.39 -7.84
N ASP A 116 -7.66 79.45 -8.47
CA ASP A 116 -6.85 80.57 -8.96
C ASP A 116 -6.69 81.71 -7.90
N ALA A 117 -5.83 82.71 -8.17
CA ALA A 117 -5.58 83.80 -7.28
C ALA A 117 -6.81 84.74 -7.08
N SER A 118 -7.79 84.67 -7.93
CA SER A 118 -9.06 85.41 -7.85
C SER A 118 -10.17 84.63 -7.18
N SER A 119 -9.86 83.40 -6.62
CA SER A 119 -10.78 82.54 -5.94
C SER A 119 -11.79 81.83 -6.90
N CYS A 120 -11.52 81.77 -8.17
CA CYS A 120 -12.25 80.94 -9.08
C CYS A 120 -11.85 79.47 -8.88
N ILE A 121 -12.84 78.52 -8.99
CA ILE A 121 -12.65 77.12 -8.73
C ILE A 121 -13.02 76.36 -10.02
N SER A 122 -12.21 75.37 -10.37
CA SER A 122 -12.54 74.35 -11.37
C SER A 122 -12.33 72.95 -10.80
N ASP A 123 -13.36 72.14 -10.88
CA ASP A 123 -13.34 70.74 -10.35
C ASP A 123 -13.45 69.78 -11.56
N THR A 124 -12.70 68.70 -11.46
CA THR A 124 -12.81 67.58 -12.42
C THR A 124 -12.45 66.26 -11.73
N SER A 125 -12.79 65.16 -12.43
CA SER A 125 -12.37 63.82 -11.99
C SER A 125 -11.87 63.03 -13.16
N ILE A 126 -10.89 62.16 -12.90
CA ILE A 126 -10.35 61.22 -13.86
C ILE A 126 -10.23 59.85 -13.25
N GLN A 127 -10.58 58.84 -14.05
CA GLN A 127 -10.45 57.44 -13.62
C GLN A 127 -9.25 56.79 -14.32
N LEU A 128 -8.26 56.40 -13.53
CA LEU A 128 -7.18 55.55 -13.98
C LEU A 128 -7.61 54.09 -13.88
N THR A 129 -7.55 53.38 -14.98
CA THR A 129 -7.89 51.94 -15.08
C THR A 129 -6.64 51.07 -14.97
N GLN A 130 -6.80 49.81 -14.56
CA GLN A 130 -5.77 48.77 -14.63
C GLN A 130 -6.27 47.57 -15.39
N PRO A 131 -5.38 46.72 -15.96
CA PRO A 131 -5.77 45.48 -16.59
C PRO A 131 -6.38 44.53 -15.61
N VAL A 132 -7.10 43.52 -16.11
CA VAL A 132 -7.52 42.36 -15.29
C VAL A 132 -6.26 41.58 -14.89
N ASN A 133 -6.16 41.17 -13.65
CA ASN A 133 -5.03 40.38 -13.18
C ASN A 133 -4.88 39.09 -14.01
N ILE A 134 -3.65 38.67 -14.28
CA ILE A 134 -3.36 37.28 -14.67
C ILE A 134 -3.57 36.47 -13.40
N PRO A 135 -4.57 35.58 -13.31
CA PRO A 135 -4.88 34.92 -12.04
C PRO A 135 -3.72 34.09 -11.53
N GLN A 136 -3.45 34.20 -10.24
CA GLN A 136 -2.41 33.41 -9.56
C GLN A 136 -2.91 32.04 -9.08
N ASN A 137 -4.23 31.76 -9.14
CA ASN A 137 -4.82 30.52 -8.67
C ASN A 137 -5.91 30.03 -9.62
N ASN A 138 -5.90 28.74 -9.96
CA ASN A 138 -6.94 27.95 -10.61
C ASN A 138 -7.16 28.14 -12.11
N ASN A 139 -6.19 28.68 -12.84
CA ASN A 139 -6.26 28.70 -14.32
C ASN A 139 -5.36 27.63 -14.92
N TYR A 140 -5.42 26.40 -14.38
CA TYR A 140 -4.74 25.26 -14.96
C TYR A 140 -5.58 23.99 -14.77
N THR A 141 -5.35 23.03 -15.61
CA THR A 141 -5.85 21.65 -15.49
C THR A 141 -4.67 20.69 -15.43
N THR A 142 -4.84 19.58 -14.72
CA THR A 142 -3.83 18.52 -14.59
C THR A 142 -4.40 17.20 -15.02
N SER A 143 -3.53 16.24 -15.26
CA SER A 143 -3.90 14.82 -15.29
C SER A 143 -4.63 14.42 -14.02
N ASN A 144 -5.52 13.45 -14.12
CA ASN A 144 -6.24 12.92 -12.98
C ASN A 144 -6.44 11.41 -13.15
N TYR A 145 -5.73 10.65 -12.32
CA TYR A 145 -5.80 9.20 -12.24
C TYR A 145 -6.43 8.80 -10.89
N ASN A 146 -7.76 8.91 -10.83
CA ASN A 146 -8.53 8.57 -9.63
C ASN A 146 -8.10 9.32 -8.36
N GLY A 147 -7.73 10.61 -8.49
CA GLY A 147 -7.39 11.51 -7.38
C GLY A 147 -5.91 11.83 -7.24
N PHE A 148 -5.07 11.27 -8.10
CA PHE A 148 -3.65 11.62 -8.23
C PHE A 148 -3.36 12.15 -9.64
N GLU A 149 -2.36 13.00 -9.77
CA GLU A 149 -1.93 13.52 -11.05
C GLU A 149 -0.99 12.57 -11.81
N ILE A 150 -0.38 11.62 -11.10
CA ILE A 150 0.46 10.55 -11.65
C ILE A 150 -0.24 9.23 -11.44
N SER A 151 -0.26 8.37 -12.47
CA SER A 151 -1.01 7.12 -12.42
C SER A 151 -0.43 6.12 -11.41
N CYS A 152 0.89 5.96 -11.41
CA CYS A 152 1.61 5.01 -10.56
C CYS A 152 2.83 5.68 -9.93
N SER A 153 3.21 5.20 -8.75
CA SER A 153 4.42 5.68 -8.08
C SER A 153 5.66 5.56 -8.98
N GLY A 154 6.39 6.68 -9.13
CA GLY A 154 7.58 6.77 -9.96
C GLY A 154 7.33 6.87 -11.45
N TYR A 155 6.09 7.02 -11.90
CA TYR A 155 5.79 7.27 -13.31
C TYR A 155 5.94 8.75 -13.65
N ASN A 156 5.99 9.05 -14.93
CA ASN A 156 6.12 10.39 -15.51
C ASN A 156 5.05 10.62 -16.58
N ASP A 157 3.81 10.32 -16.26
CA ASP A 157 2.66 10.45 -17.15
C ASP A 157 1.73 11.63 -16.80
N GLY A 158 2.18 12.47 -15.85
CA GLY A 158 1.50 13.70 -15.49
C GLY A 158 1.59 14.78 -16.56
N TRP A 159 0.61 15.66 -16.58
CA TRP A 159 0.60 16.84 -17.43
C TRP A 159 -0.06 18.03 -16.74
N ILE A 160 0.32 19.23 -17.17
CA ILE A 160 -0.27 20.51 -16.75
C ILE A 160 -0.58 21.31 -18.01
N GLU A 161 -1.80 21.83 -18.11
CA GLU A 161 -2.26 22.75 -19.16
C GLU A 161 -2.75 24.03 -18.50
N LEU A 162 -2.22 25.18 -18.95
CA LEU A 162 -2.61 26.50 -18.45
C LEU A 162 -3.74 27.07 -19.29
N ASP A 163 -4.78 27.60 -18.62
CA ASP A 163 -5.83 28.42 -19.22
C ASP A 163 -5.67 29.85 -18.75
N VAL A 164 -4.86 30.63 -19.46
CA VAL A 164 -4.50 31.99 -19.05
C VAL A 164 -5.57 32.97 -19.48
N SER A 165 -6.19 33.64 -18.48
CA SER A 165 -7.15 34.74 -18.69
C SER A 165 -6.64 36.02 -18.05
N GLY A 166 -7.10 37.18 -18.50
CA GLY A 166 -6.60 38.48 -18.05
C GLY A 166 -5.27 38.87 -18.69
N GLY A 167 -4.65 39.97 -18.30
CA GLY A 167 -3.46 40.53 -18.95
C GLY A 167 -3.66 40.91 -20.42
N TYR A 168 -2.56 41.08 -21.13
CA TYR A 168 -2.54 41.39 -22.55
C TYR A 168 -1.68 40.38 -23.32
N GLY A 169 -2.31 39.48 -24.10
CA GLY A 169 -1.57 38.54 -24.95
C GLY A 169 -0.78 39.24 -26.09
N PRO A 170 0.23 38.57 -26.67
CA PRO A 170 0.60 37.19 -26.42
C PRO A 170 1.35 36.99 -25.09
N PHE A 171 1.23 35.76 -24.50
CA PHE A 171 1.92 35.38 -23.27
C PHE A 171 3.19 34.61 -23.57
N THR A 172 4.17 34.74 -22.65
CA THR A 172 5.37 33.90 -22.64
C THR A 172 5.45 33.18 -21.31
N TYR A 173 5.94 31.91 -21.33
CA TYR A 173 5.98 31.03 -20.20
C TYR A 173 7.42 30.65 -19.85
N SER A 174 7.72 30.53 -18.59
CA SER A 174 9.01 30.04 -18.10
C SER A 174 8.76 29.08 -16.93
N TRP A 175 8.85 27.80 -17.21
CA TRP A 175 8.65 26.74 -16.22
C TRP A 175 9.94 26.38 -15.48
N SER A 176 9.78 25.84 -14.28
CA SER A 176 10.89 25.27 -13.47
C SER A 176 11.63 24.11 -14.16
N ASN A 177 10.98 23.39 -15.08
CA ASN A 177 11.58 22.33 -15.91
C ASN A 177 12.18 22.86 -17.22
N LEU A 178 12.35 24.19 -17.37
CA LEU A 178 12.89 24.89 -18.53
C LEU A 178 12.00 24.87 -19.78
N SER A 179 10.77 24.42 -19.69
CA SER A 179 9.79 24.54 -20.79
C SER A 179 9.36 26.01 -20.99
N SER A 180 8.96 26.35 -22.21
CA SER A 180 8.38 27.65 -22.57
C SER A 180 6.99 27.51 -23.21
N GLN A 181 6.38 26.33 -23.09
CA GLN A 181 5.05 26.06 -23.64
C GLN A 181 3.96 26.41 -22.63
N ASP A 182 2.74 26.61 -23.09
CA ASP A 182 1.54 26.75 -22.23
C ASP A 182 1.12 25.45 -21.55
N SER A 183 1.53 24.31 -22.13
CA SER A 183 1.24 22.97 -21.65
C SER A 183 2.52 22.15 -21.54
N ILE A 184 2.66 21.38 -20.45
CA ILE A 184 3.81 20.51 -20.21
C ILE A 184 3.34 19.09 -19.90
N PHE A 185 4.06 18.11 -20.43
CA PHE A 185 3.71 16.69 -20.39
C PHE A 185 4.89 15.87 -19.87
N ASP A 186 4.67 14.57 -19.68
CA ASP A 186 5.66 13.60 -19.22
C ASP A 186 6.27 14.01 -17.87
N LEU A 187 5.42 14.43 -16.94
CA LEU A 187 5.80 14.96 -15.64
C LEU A 187 5.75 13.87 -14.57
N SER A 188 6.75 13.84 -13.70
CA SER A 188 6.73 13.07 -12.46
C SER A 188 6.06 13.86 -11.34
N ALA A 189 5.79 13.19 -10.20
CA ALA A 189 5.33 13.85 -9.00
C ALA A 189 6.33 14.92 -8.52
N GLY A 190 5.83 16.07 -8.10
CA GLY A 190 6.67 17.17 -7.64
C GLY A 190 6.00 18.53 -7.76
N LEU A 191 6.73 19.54 -7.31
CA LEU A 191 6.31 20.95 -7.38
C LEU A 191 6.83 21.59 -8.68
N TYR A 192 5.91 22.08 -9.50
CA TYR A 192 6.20 22.83 -10.72
C TYR A 192 5.83 24.29 -10.51
N SER A 193 6.71 25.21 -10.91
CA SER A 193 6.42 26.62 -10.93
C SER A 193 6.53 27.18 -12.35
N VAL A 194 5.65 28.10 -12.69
CA VAL A 194 5.66 28.81 -13.96
C VAL A 194 5.55 30.30 -13.74
N SER A 195 6.41 31.05 -14.44
CA SER A 195 6.29 32.51 -14.58
C SER A 195 5.63 32.80 -15.92
N ILE A 196 4.51 33.51 -15.90
CA ILE A 196 3.73 33.93 -17.05
C ILE A 196 3.94 35.43 -17.25
N THR A 197 4.41 35.82 -18.39
CA THR A 197 4.64 37.25 -18.74
C THR A 197 3.79 37.63 -19.94
N ASP A 198 3.03 38.71 -19.83
CA ASP A 198 2.21 39.25 -20.89
C ASP A 198 3.00 40.18 -21.83
N SER A 199 2.35 40.71 -22.92
CA SER A 199 2.99 41.58 -23.90
C SER A 199 3.42 42.94 -23.35
N LEU A 200 2.91 43.37 -22.18
CA LEU A 200 3.31 44.60 -21.49
C LEU A 200 4.42 44.36 -20.47
N GLY A 201 4.85 43.11 -20.26
CA GLY A 201 5.85 42.73 -19.30
C GLY A 201 5.29 42.44 -17.90
N CYS A 202 3.97 42.33 -17.74
CA CYS A 202 3.36 41.98 -16.45
C CYS A 202 3.58 40.52 -16.13
N LEU A 203 4.04 40.24 -14.90
CA LEU A 203 4.44 38.94 -14.44
C LEU A 203 3.39 38.34 -13.49
N SER A 204 3.08 37.05 -13.64
CA SER A 204 2.34 36.24 -12.70
C SER A 204 3.07 34.94 -12.46
N GLU A 205 3.08 34.43 -11.22
CA GLU A 205 3.70 33.15 -10.86
C GLU A 205 2.66 32.20 -10.29
N ILE A 206 2.71 30.95 -10.74
CA ILE A 206 1.84 29.87 -10.29
C ILE A 206 2.73 28.70 -9.83
N GLN A 207 2.35 28.08 -8.71
CA GLN A 207 2.95 26.83 -8.23
C GLN A 207 1.89 25.72 -8.25
N ILE A 208 2.24 24.58 -8.81
CA ILE A 208 1.35 23.45 -9.03
C ILE A 208 2.06 22.22 -8.50
N GLN A 209 1.41 21.52 -7.55
CA GLN A 209 1.89 20.25 -6.99
C GLN A 209 1.22 19.10 -7.75
N LEU A 210 2.02 18.18 -8.29
CA LEU A 210 1.55 16.89 -8.79
C LEU A 210 1.86 15.81 -7.75
N GLU A 211 0.87 15.02 -7.41
CA GLU A 211 0.97 13.94 -6.44
C GLU A 211 0.89 12.57 -7.12
N GLU A 212 1.57 11.58 -6.54
CA GLU A 212 1.52 10.19 -6.95
C GLU A 212 0.99 9.30 -5.82
N PRO A 213 0.36 8.15 -6.14
CA PRO A 213 -0.02 7.19 -5.13
C PRO A 213 1.22 6.56 -4.47
N GLN A 214 1.03 5.98 -3.29
CA GLN A 214 2.07 5.12 -2.72
C GLN A 214 2.34 3.94 -3.66
N SER A 215 3.57 3.44 -3.68
CA SER A 215 3.92 2.25 -4.45
C SER A 215 2.99 1.09 -4.11
N LEU A 216 2.47 0.43 -5.15
CA LEU A 216 1.67 -0.77 -4.97
C LEU A 216 2.56 -1.91 -4.45
N ASP A 217 2.12 -2.54 -3.38
CA ASP A 217 2.76 -3.66 -2.69
C ASP A 217 1.68 -4.61 -2.14
N ALA A 218 2.05 -5.74 -1.54
CA ALA A 218 1.09 -6.62 -0.90
C ALA A 218 1.70 -7.45 0.23
N ASN A 219 0.89 -7.69 1.27
CA ASN A 219 1.15 -8.76 2.22
C ASN A 219 0.62 -10.07 1.66
N ILE A 220 1.53 -11.01 1.35
CA ILE A 220 1.22 -12.35 0.86
C ILE A 220 1.66 -13.34 1.93
N LEU A 221 0.71 -14.09 2.50
CA LEU A 221 0.96 -14.98 3.61
C LEU A 221 0.33 -16.35 3.35
N ALA A 222 1.09 -17.43 3.60
CA ALA A 222 0.50 -18.74 3.82
C ALA A 222 -0.24 -18.70 5.16
N THR A 223 -1.55 -18.96 5.15
CA THR A 223 -2.40 -18.93 6.35
C THR A 223 -2.60 -20.30 6.96
N SER A 224 -2.24 -21.38 6.25
CA SER A 224 -2.15 -22.74 6.76
C SER A 224 -0.76 -22.99 7.34
N ASP A 225 -0.72 -23.55 8.56
CA ASP A 225 0.51 -23.97 9.22
C ASP A 225 0.29 -25.33 9.89
N PHE A 226 1.02 -26.32 9.41
CA PHE A 226 1.02 -27.69 9.92
C PHE A 226 2.43 -28.04 10.38
N SER A 227 2.75 -27.63 11.60
CA SER A 227 4.07 -27.89 12.20
C SER A 227 5.26 -27.35 11.36
N GLY A 228 5.07 -26.15 10.77
CA GLY A 228 6.06 -25.48 9.93
C GLY A 228 5.97 -25.77 8.43
N PHE A 229 5.00 -26.57 8.01
CA PHE A 229 4.66 -26.79 6.60
C PHE A 229 3.32 -26.13 6.25
N SER A 230 3.19 -25.70 5.00
CA SER A 230 1.94 -25.12 4.50
C SER A 230 0.87 -26.17 4.22
N ILE A 231 1.26 -27.44 4.00
CA ILE A 231 0.41 -28.59 3.70
C ILE A 231 0.61 -29.63 4.81
N SER A 232 -0.48 -30.23 5.27
CA SER A 232 -0.40 -31.18 6.40
C SER A 232 0.36 -32.46 6.07
N CYS A 233 0.04 -33.07 4.92
CA CYS A 233 0.59 -34.35 4.49
C CYS A 233 1.11 -34.26 3.05
N TYR A 234 1.99 -35.18 2.70
CA TYR A 234 2.47 -35.29 1.32
C TYR A 234 1.31 -35.44 0.32
N ALA A 235 1.34 -34.59 -0.74
CA ALA A 235 0.35 -34.54 -1.82
C ALA A 235 -1.09 -34.16 -1.41
N GLU A 236 -1.32 -33.72 -0.17
CA GLU A 236 -2.60 -33.14 0.23
C GLU A 236 -2.84 -31.75 -0.40
N ASN A 237 -4.09 -31.27 -0.34
CA ASN A 237 -4.52 -30.01 -0.93
C ASN A 237 -5.24 -29.12 0.10
N ASN A 238 -4.66 -28.94 1.27
CA ASN A 238 -5.23 -28.17 2.38
C ASN A 238 -4.47 -26.90 2.69
N GLY A 239 -3.62 -26.47 1.78
CA GLY A 239 -2.92 -25.18 1.87
C GLY A 239 -3.84 -24.00 1.64
N SER A 240 -3.51 -22.87 2.25
CA SER A 240 -4.23 -21.62 2.07
C SER A 240 -3.29 -20.42 2.03
N VAL A 241 -3.66 -19.41 1.24
CA VAL A 241 -2.92 -18.15 1.07
C VAL A 241 -3.86 -16.97 1.22
N SER A 242 -3.41 -15.93 1.91
CA SER A 242 -4.06 -14.64 1.99
C SER A 242 -3.23 -13.57 1.29
N VAL A 243 -3.89 -12.71 0.53
CA VAL A 243 -3.29 -11.60 -0.21
C VAL A 243 -4.00 -10.31 0.19
N SER A 244 -3.25 -9.33 0.67
CA SER A 244 -3.76 -8.01 1.07
C SER A 244 -2.91 -6.91 0.43
N PRO A 245 -3.43 -6.21 -0.60
CA PRO A 245 -2.73 -5.11 -1.26
C PRO A 245 -2.48 -3.93 -0.32
N ILE A 246 -1.38 -3.22 -0.55
CA ILE A 246 -0.95 -2.02 0.16
C ILE A 246 -0.52 -0.99 -0.87
N GLY A 247 -0.87 0.30 -0.66
CA GLY A 247 -0.53 1.36 -1.63
C GLY A 247 -1.34 1.25 -2.92
N GLY A 248 -0.84 1.84 -4.02
CA GLY A 248 -1.58 1.94 -5.27
C GLY A 248 -2.90 2.68 -5.14
N THR A 249 -3.79 2.49 -6.09
CA THR A 249 -5.12 3.13 -6.15
C THR A 249 -6.21 2.10 -6.24
N THR A 250 -7.15 2.11 -5.30
CA THR A 250 -8.31 1.17 -5.30
C THR A 250 -9.26 1.43 -6.46
N PRO A 251 -9.97 0.41 -6.96
CA PRO A 251 -9.98 -1.01 -6.57
C PRO A 251 -8.82 -1.83 -7.16
N TYR A 252 -8.54 -2.99 -6.53
CA TYR A 252 -7.51 -3.92 -6.98
C TYR A 252 -8.09 -5.13 -7.68
N SER A 253 -7.30 -5.73 -8.57
CA SER A 253 -7.52 -7.04 -9.17
C SER A 253 -6.33 -7.95 -8.87
N VAL A 254 -6.57 -9.20 -8.49
CA VAL A 254 -5.55 -10.22 -8.28
C VAL A 254 -5.61 -11.30 -9.36
N TYR A 255 -4.47 -11.63 -9.91
CA TYR A 255 -4.27 -12.74 -10.83
C TYR A 255 -3.46 -13.83 -10.14
N TRP A 256 -4.01 -15.02 -10.10
CA TRP A 256 -3.40 -16.19 -9.54
C TRP A 256 -2.93 -17.12 -10.68
N ASN A 257 -1.63 -17.38 -10.75
CA ASN A 257 -1.02 -18.12 -11.87
C ASN A 257 -1.45 -17.57 -13.24
N GLY A 258 -1.48 -16.25 -13.38
CA GLY A 258 -1.83 -15.54 -14.62
C GLY A 258 -3.32 -15.49 -14.96
N SER A 259 -4.21 -16.03 -14.12
CA SER A 259 -5.66 -15.98 -14.32
C SER A 259 -6.32 -15.05 -13.31
N LEU A 260 -7.25 -14.20 -13.76
CA LEU A 260 -7.99 -13.31 -12.88
C LEU A 260 -8.76 -14.14 -11.83
N ALA A 261 -8.42 -13.93 -10.56
CA ALA A 261 -8.99 -14.65 -9.43
C ALA A 261 -10.04 -13.83 -8.66
N ALA A 262 -9.79 -12.53 -8.48
CA ALA A 262 -10.72 -11.63 -7.82
C ALA A 262 -10.50 -10.18 -8.27
N SER A 263 -11.54 -9.35 -8.11
CA SER A 263 -11.47 -7.91 -8.33
C SER A 263 -12.27 -7.17 -7.25
N ASN A 264 -11.92 -5.90 -7.00
CA ASN A 264 -12.55 -5.04 -6.00
C ASN A 264 -12.52 -5.66 -4.58
N PHE A 265 -11.34 -6.01 -4.10
CA PHE A 265 -11.12 -6.62 -2.80
C PHE A 265 -10.13 -5.81 -1.95
N SER A 266 -10.18 -5.98 -0.64
CA SER A 266 -9.19 -5.46 0.32
C SER A 266 -8.28 -6.58 0.84
N THR A 267 -8.83 -7.78 1.01
CA THR A 267 -8.12 -9.01 1.32
C THR A 267 -8.79 -10.14 0.56
N TRP A 268 -8.00 -10.97 -0.08
CA TRP A 268 -8.45 -12.15 -0.82
C TRP A 268 -7.76 -13.38 -0.28
N THR A 269 -8.51 -14.47 -0.15
CA THR A 269 -7.98 -15.76 0.31
C THR A 269 -8.30 -16.84 -0.71
N ILE A 270 -7.39 -17.81 -0.83
CA ILE A 270 -7.58 -19.02 -1.63
C ILE A 270 -7.16 -20.21 -0.79
N ASP A 271 -8.00 -21.24 -0.80
CA ASP A 271 -7.84 -22.50 -0.07
C ASP A 271 -7.68 -23.69 -1.01
N SER A 272 -7.48 -24.87 -0.44
CA SER A 272 -7.38 -26.15 -1.17
C SER A 272 -6.18 -26.19 -2.13
N LEU A 273 -5.06 -25.62 -1.71
CA LEU A 273 -3.82 -25.58 -2.48
C LEU A 273 -2.93 -26.75 -2.13
N GLN A 274 -2.22 -27.27 -3.13
CA GLN A 274 -1.12 -28.24 -2.96
C GLN A 274 0.20 -27.52 -2.68
N ALA A 275 1.23 -28.28 -2.35
CA ALA A 275 2.59 -27.77 -2.30
C ALA A 275 3.06 -27.34 -3.70
N GLY A 276 3.74 -26.19 -3.77
CA GLY A 276 4.19 -25.67 -5.04
C GLY A 276 4.52 -24.18 -4.96
N VAL A 277 4.92 -23.63 -6.12
CA VAL A 277 5.19 -22.21 -6.30
C VAL A 277 4.01 -21.58 -7.04
N TYR A 278 3.48 -20.50 -6.50
CA TYR A 278 2.34 -19.79 -7.06
C TYR A 278 2.73 -18.36 -7.37
N SER A 279 2.41 -17.86 -8.56
CA SER A 279 2.58 -16.48 -8.96
C SER A 279 1.35 -15.66 -8.60
N ILE A 280 1.58 -14.46 -8.09
CA ILE A 280 0.54 -13.50 -7.71
C ILE A 280 0.87 -12.18 -8.40
N ASP A 281 -0.03 -11.73 -9.28
CA ASP A 281 0.04 -10.41 -9.89
C ASP A 281 -1.14 -9.58 -9.37
N ILE A 282 -0.86 -8.40 -8.84
CA ILE A 282 -1.87 -7.46 -8.38
C ILE A 282 -1.83 -6.25 -9.29
N VAL A 283 -3.00 -5.82 -9.74
CA VAL A 283 -3.16 -4.66 -10.61
C VAL A 283 -4.19 -3.74 -9.98
N ASP A 284 -3.86 -2.47 -9.85
CA ASP A 284 -4.79 -1.45 -9.37
C ASP A 284 -5.65 -0.86 -10.50
N VAL A 285 -6.54 0.09 -10.17
CA VAL A 285 -7.43 0.72 -11.16
C VAL A 285 -6.68 1.55 -12.20
N ASN A 286 -5.48 2.03 -11.90
CA ASN A 286 -4.63 2.81 -12.80
C ASN A 286 -3.66 1.94 -13.60
N ASN A 287 -3.77 0.60 -13.51
CA ASN A 287 -2.90 -0.41 -14.09
C ASN A 287 -1.46 -0.43 -13.53
N CYS A 288 -1.26 0.03 -12.30
CA CYS A 288 -0.01 -0.21 -11.60
C CYS A 288 0.06 -1.69 -11.21
N GLU A 289 1.21 -2.33 -11.42
CA GLU A 289 1.39 -3.76 -11.23
C GLU A 289 2.35 -4.04 -10.07
N PHE A 290 1.99 -5.04 -9.25
CA PHE A 290 2.86 -5.68 -8.28
C PHE A 290 2.89 -7.19 -8.57
N LYS A 291 4.08 -7.79 -8.58
CA LYS A 291 4.28 -9.21 -8.89
C LYS A 291 5.15 -9.85 -7.84
N ASP A 292 4.70 -10.99 -7.33
CA ASP A 292 5.45 -11.79 -6.37
C ASP A 292 5.10 -13.27 -6.51
N THR A 293 5.78 -14.10 -5.75
CA THR A 293 5.54 -15.54 -5.70
C THR A 293 5.52 -16.04 -4.27
N ILE A 294 4.66 -17.00 -3.98
CA ILE A 294 4.66 -17.71 -2.71
C ILE A 294 4.96 -19.19 -2.91
N VAL A 295 5.73 -19.77 -1.99
CA VAL A 295 6.04 -21.19 -1.98
C VAL A 295 5.28 -21.86 -0.84
N LEU A 296 4.42 -22.83 -1.17
CA LEU A 296 3.79 -23.68 -0.18
C LEU A 296 4.59 -24.98 -0.06
N THR A 297 4.97 -25.32 1.16
CA THR A 297 5.79 -26.48 1.49
C THR A 297 4.95 -27.62 2.05
N GLN A 298 5.40 -28.86 1.86
CA GLN A 298 4.81 -30.05 2.44
C GLN A 298 5.90 -30.93 3.05
N PRO A 299 5.57 -31.84 4.00
CA PRO A 299 6.50 -32.85 4.49
C PRO A 299 6.78 -33.90 3.39
N ASP A 300 7.86 -34.64 3.58
CA ASP A 300 8.15 -35.82 2.76
C ASP A 300 7.09 -36.91 2.99
N SER A 301 6.92 -37.80 1.99
CA SER A 301 6.02 -38.95 2.13
C SER A 301 6.41 -39.82 3.31
N LEU A 302 5.44 -40.28 4.09
CA LEU A 302 5.66 -41.29 5.09
C LEU A 302 6.09 -42.59 4.41
N GLU A 303 7.19 -43.17 4.88
CA GLU A 303 7.70 -44.48 4.49
C GLU A 303 7.96 -45.28 5.75
N MET A 304 7.70 -46.61 5.69
CA MET A 304 8.00 -47.51 6.81
C MET A 304 8.67 -48.79 6.34
N ILE A 305 9.49 -49.35 7.21
CA ILE A 305 10.12 -50.65 7.05
C ILE A 305 9.80 -51.44 8.29
N ILE A 306 9.25 -52.65 8.10
CA ILE A 306 8.96 -53.61 9.17
C ILE A 306 10.02 -54.72 9.09
N VAL A 307 10.61 -55.04 10.22
CA VAL A 307 11.53 -56.15 10.35
C VAL A 307 10.95 -57.09 11.40
N GLU A 308 10.73 -58.34 11.06
CA GLU A 308 10.15 -59.35 11.92
C GLU A 308 11.16 -60.43 12.33
N LEU A 309 10.92 -61.04 13.47
CA LEU A 309 11.52 -62.29 13.94
C LEU A 309 10.40 -63.28 14.22
N THR A 310 10.60 -64.49 13.72
CA THR A 310 9.65 -65.58 13.90
C THR A 310 9.43 -65.93 15.36
N ASP A 311 8.23 -66.39 15.70
CA ASP A 311 7.96 -67.07 16.99
C ASP A 311 8.62 -68.44 16.97
N THR A 312 8.91 -68.95 18.13
CA THR A 312 9.49 -70.28 18.27
C THR A 312 8.74 -71.03 19.39
N CYS A 313 8.37 -72.26 19.08
CA CYS A 313 7.70 -73.16 20.01
C CYS A 313 6.33 -72.67 20.51
N ASN A 314 5.63 -71.81 19.73
CA ASN A 314 4.38 -71.14 20.13
C ASN A 314 4.47 -70.39 21.46
N ARG A 315 5.63 -69.83 21.77
CA ARG A 315 5.91 -69.22 23.08
C ARG A 315 5.55 -67.74 23.11
N GLY A 316 5.16 -67.09 21.97
CA GLY A 316 4.92 -65.68 21.86
C GLY A 316 6.20 -64.86 21.95
N VAL A 317 7.31 -65.36 21.46
CA VAL A 317 8.61 -64.70 21.45
C VAL A 317 8.92 -64.03 20.13
N GLY A 318 7.97 -64.06 19.19
CA GLY A 318 8.04 -63.36 17.91
C GLY A 318 8.20 -61.88 18.14
N LYS A 319 8.89 -61.21 17.24
CA LYS A 319 9.19 -59.77 17.36
C LYS A 319 8.96 -59.05 16.06
N ALA A 320 8.44 -57.86 16.13
CA ALA A 320 8.44 -56.94 15.02
C ALA A 320 8.95 -55.57 15.45
N SER A 321 9.72 -54.91 14.57
CA SER A 321 10.19 -53.52 14.75
C SER A 321 9.87 -52.72 13.52
N VAL A 322 9.36 -51.50 13.72
CA VAL A 322 9.02 -50.57 12.65
C VAL A 322 9.96 -49.39 12.69
N THR A 323 10.57 -49.08 11.55
CA THR A 323 11.33 -47.89 11.34
C THR A 323 10.55 -46.99 10.36
N VAL A 324 10.34 -45.71 10.72
CA VAL A 324 9.57 -44.71 9.95
C VAL A 324 10.47 -43.59 9.50
N SER A 325 10.28 -43.15 8.26
CA SER A 325 10.91 -41.93 7.69
C SER A 325 9.86 -41.06 6.99
N GLY A 326 10.17 -39.78 6.76
CA GLY A 326 9.21 -38.81 6.21
C GLY A 326 8.17 -38.36 7.21
N GLY A 327 7.13 -37.65 6.77
CA GLY A 327 6.14 -37.05 7.63
C GLY A 327 6.71 -36.06 8.65
N VAL A 328 5.97 -35.81 9.71
CA VAL A 328 6.34 -34.89 10.80
C VAL A 328 6.36 -35.63 12.13
N GLN A 329 7.53 -35.67 12.79
CA GLN A 329 7.68 -36.27 14.14
C GLN A 329 6.94 -35.44 15.21
N PRO A 330 6.49 -36.09 16.32
CA PRO A 330 6.66 -37.51 16.66
C PRO A 330 5.64 -38.41 15.96
N TYR A 331 5.97 -39.74 15.88
CA TYR A 331 5.08 -40.76 15.32
C TYR A 331 4.33 -41.48 16.43
N ASN A 332 3.04 -41.77 16.18
CA ASN A 332 2.20 -42.60 17.05
C ASN A 332 1.94 -43.94 16.35
N TYR A 333 2.21 -45.03 17.04
CA TYR A 333 2.06 -46.40 16.55
C TYR A 333 0.80 -47.00 17.12
N LEU A 334 0.11 -47.80 16.34
CA LEU A 334 -1.02 -48.60 16.80
C LEU A 334 -1.03 -49.95 16.07
N TRP A 335 -0.66 -51.01 16.80
CA TRP A 335 -0.75 -52.36 16.35
C TRP A 335 -2.16 -52.95 16.54
N SER A 336 -2.55 -53.93 15.68
CA SER A 336 -3.83 -54.61 15.77
C SER A 336 -4.05 -55.35 17.10
N ASN A 337 -3.00 -55.66 17.87
CA ASN A 337 -3.03 -56.21 19.20
C ASN A 337 -3.15 -55.15 20.32
N GLY A 338 -3.22 -53.83 19.95
CA GLY A 338 -3.33 -52.73 20.88
C GLY A 338 -2.00 -52.14 21.39
N SER A 339 -0.85 -52.66 20.96
CA SER A 339 0.46 -52.09 21.28
C SER A 339 0.63 -50.73 20.62
N ASN A 340 1.33 -49.80 21.26
CA ASN A 340 1.64 -48.45 20.78
C ASN A 340 3.15 -48.18 20.67
N SER A 341 3.97 -49.23 20.69
CA SER A 341 5.43 -49.15 20.56
C SER A 341 5.90 -49.36 19.15
N SER A 342 7.02 -48.75 18.74
CA SER A 342 7.72 -49.02 17.49
C SER A 342 8.34 -50.42 17.47
N ILE A 343 8.49 -51.09 18.61
CA ILE A 343 8.99 -52.44 18.80
C ILE A 343 8.03 -53.16 19.69
N TYR A 344 7.64 -54.36 19.26
CA TYR A 344 6.86 -55.31 20.09
C TYR A 344 7.48 -56.69 19.97
N ASP A 345 7.65 -57.39 21.09
CA ASP A 345 8.43 -58.66 21.22
C ASP A 345 7.66 -59.83 21.82
N ASP A 346 6.34 -59.72 21.95
CA ASP A 346 5.46 -60.82 22.45
C ASP A 346 4.45 -61.30 21.39
N PHE A 347 4.88 -61.35 20.13
CA PHE A 347 4.02 -61.87 19.06
C PHE A 347 3.99 -63.39 19.02
N VAL A 348 2.78 -63.95 18.99
CA VAL A 348 2.56 -65.34 18.58
C VAL A 348 2.43 -65.41 17.03
N GLU A 349 2.41 -66.64 16.47
CA GLU A 349 2.12 -66.81 15.05
C GLU A 349 0.83 -66.11 14.65
N GLY A 350 0.88 -65.32 13.58
CA GLY A 350 -0.30 -64.58 13.10
C GLY A 350 0.02 -63.44 12.15
N ASN A 351 -1.06 -62.81 11.65
CA ASN A 351 -0.96 -61.61 10.87
C ASN A 351 -1.30 -60.41 11.74
N TYR A 352 -0.43 -59.43 11.71
CA TYR A 352 -0.56 -58.20 12.49
C TYR A 352 -0.49 -56.99 11.57
N TYR A 353 -1.36 -56.02 11.83
CA TYR A 353 -1.37 -54.73 11.11
C TYR A 353 -0.85 -53.66 12.05
N VAL A 354 -0.07 -52.74 11.53
CA VAL A 354 0.34 -51.52 12.21
C VAL A 354 -0.09 -50.31 11.45
N SER A 355 -0.74 -49.35 12.14
CA SER A 355 -1.03 -48.00 11.66
C SER A 355 -0.13 -47.02 12.40
N ILE A 356 0.43 -46.07 11.66
CA ILE A 356 1.32 -45.04 12.16
C ILE A 356 0.77 -43.70 11.74
N LEU A 357 0.55 -42.83 12.73
CA LEU A 357 0.17 -41.44 12.53
C LEU A 357 1.36 -40.56 12.88
N ASP A 358 1.67 -39.61 12.02
CA ASP A 358 2.62 -38.55 12.32
C ASP A 358 1.97 -37.43 13.15
N ASN A 359 2.73 -36.37 13.48
CA ASN A 359 2.23 -35.25 14.26
C ASN A 359 1.11 -34.46 13.57
N ASN A 360 1.06 -34.48 12.23
CA ASN A 360 0.02 -33.82 11.41
C ASN A 360 -1.15 -34.76 11.11
N SER A 361 -1.18 -35.96 11.70
CA SER A 361 -2.18 -37.02 11.49
C SER A 361 -2.15 -37.65 10.10
N CYS A 362 -1.02 -37.59 9.43
CA CYS A 362 -0.81 -38.36 8.21
C CYS A 362 -0.63 -39.83 8.57
N GLU A 363 -1.30 -40.71 7.85
CA GLU A 363 -1.36 -42.13 8.16
C GLU A 363 -0.59 -42.98 7.12
N ILE A 364 0.17 -43.95 7.63
CA ILE A 364 0.69 -45.06 6.85
C ILE A 364 0.46 -46.35 7.62
N GLY A 365 0.11 -47.44 6.94
CA GLY A 365 -0.08 -48.74 7.59
C GLY A 365 0.28 -49.88 6.68
N ASP A 366 0.77 -50.95 7.29
CA ASP A 366 1.08 -52.20 6.61
C ASP A 366 0.89 -53.42 7.54
N SER A 367 0.92 -54.61 6.99
CA SER A 367 0.77 -55.85 7.72
C SER A 367 2.05 -56.68 7.67
N VAL A 368 2.32 -57.35 8.76
CA VAL A 368 3.41 -58.29 8.89
C VAL A 368 2.87 -59.68 9.33
N LYS A 369 3.43 -60.73 8.77
CA LYS A 369 3.16 -62.09 9.18
C LYS A 369 4.28 -62.57 10.07
N ILE A 370 3.96 -62.97 11.29
CA ILE A 370 4.87 -63.66 12.17
C ILE A 370 4.67 -65.13 12.00
N ASP A 371 5.67 -65.79 11.46
CA ASP A 371 5.70 -67.25 11.34
C ASP A 371 6.15 -67.87 12.65
N ASN A 372 5.85 -69.19 12.83
CA ASN A 372 6.30 -69.94 13.99
C ASN A 372 7.15 -71.12 13.52
N ILE A 373 8.20 -71.39 14.27
CA ILE A 373 8.94 -72.65 14.18
C ILE A 373 8.36 -73.53 15.27
N PRO A 374 7.55 -74.57 14.91
CA PRO A 374 6.89 -75.41 15.92
C PRO A 374 7.90 -76.20 16.75
N SER A 375 7.54 -76.57 17.98
CA SER A 375 8.38 -77.38 18.86
C SER A 375 8.83 -78.67 18.16
N PRO A 376 10.02 -79.21 18.47
CA PRO A 376 10.38 -80.56 18.09
C PRO A 376 9.32 -81.55 18.56
N ILE A 377 9.02 -82.58 17.80
CA ILE A 377 8.16 -83.67 18.24
C ILE A 377 9.06 -84.73 18.85
N ILE A 378 9.12 -84.72 20.16
CA ILE A 378 9.99 -85.65 20.91
C ILE A 378 9.53 -87.09 20.78
N ASP A 379 10.44 -88.01 20.41
CA ASP A 379 10.23 -89.44 20.34
C ASP A 379 11.57 -90.13 20.58
N PHE A 380 11.50 -91.37 21.07
CA PHE A 380 12.66 -92.16 21.25
C PHE A 380 12.34 -93.66 20.91
N ARG A 381 13.38 -94.40 20.61
CA ARG A 381 13.28 -95.82 20.37
C ARG A 381 14.17 -96.61 21.26
N ILE A 382 13.67 -97.74 21.74
CA ILE A 382 14.43 -98.73 22.48
C ILE A 382 14.86 -99.78 21.46
N LEU A 383 16.17 -99.91 21.31
CA LEU A 383 16.76 -100.99 20.46
C LEU A 383 17.08 -102.17 21.36
N SER A 384 16.20 -103.18 21.37
CA SER A 384 16.46 -104.50 21.98
C SER A 384 16.61 -105.49 20.89
N GLU A 385 17.53 -106.44 21.00
CA GLU A 385 17.59 -107.59 20.07
C GLU A 385 16.32 -108.48 20.29
N TRP A 386 15.41 -108.37 19.37
CA TRP A 386 14.08 -109.03 19.42
C TRP A 386 14.07 -110.57 19.54
N GLU A 387 15.25 -111.28 19.70
CA GLU A 387 15.35 -112.74 19.80
C GLU A 387 15.67 -113.26 21.18
N LYS A 388 15.90 -112.45 22.17
CA LYS A 388 16.08 -112.89 23.57
C LYS A 388 14.85 -112.62 24.40
N LEU A 389 14.02 -113.60 24.61
CA LEU A 389 12.79 -113.59 25.43
C LEU A 389 13.11 -113.33 26.93
N TYR A 390 14.35 -113.32 27.31
CA TYR A 390 14.83 -113.00 28.70
C TYR A 390 16.18 -112.23 28.56
N GLU A 391 16.09 -110.94 28.66
CA GLU A 391 17.29 -110.13 28.87
C GLU A 391 17.84 -110.53 30.27
N GLN A 392 19.13 -110.84 30.34
CA GLN A 392 19.79 -111.11 31.59
C GLN A 392 19.95 -109.72 32.31
N LEU A 393 19.76 -109.75 33.62
CA LEU A 393 20.15 -108.58 34.45
C LEU A 393 21.54 -108.13 34.09
N ASP A 394 21.78 -106.85 33.92
CA ASP A 394 23.00 -106.15 33.52
C ASP A 394 23.28 -106.08 31.96
N ASP A 395 22.40 -106.61 31.06
CA ASP A 395 22.57 -106.33 29.66
C ASP A 395 22.13 -104.86 29.33
N PRO A 396 22.94 -104.10 28.58
CA PRO A 396 22.61 -102.72 28.28
C PRO A 396 21.46 -102.58 27.29
N ILE A 397 20.42 -101.86 27.64
CA ILE A 397 19.36 -101.40 26.74
C ILE A 397 19.82 -100.14 26.01
N THR A 398 19.65 -100.08 24.69
CA THR A 398 20.00 -98.93 23.90
C THR A 398 18.75 -98.06 23.72
N PHE A 399 18.83 -96.81 24.16
CA PHE A 399 17.82 -95.78 23.90
C PHE A 399 18.39 -94.78 22.86
N VAL A 400 17.59 -94.45 21.89
CA VAL A 400 18.00 -93.61 20.76
C VAL A 400 16.95 -92.54 20.57
N ASP A 401 17.39 -91.27 20.64
CA ASP A 401 16.55 -90.16 20.23
C ASP A 401 16.19 -90.23 18.76
N VAL A 402 14.92 -90.19 18.41
CA VAL A 402 14.38 -90.10 17.07
C VAL A 402 13.42 -88.96 16.88
N THR A 403 13.60 -87.90 17.65
CA THR A 403 12.83 -86.65 17.64
C THR A 403 12.75 -86.12 16.21
N ASP A 404 11.53 -85.75 15.78
CA ASP A 404 11.33 -84.91 14.57
C ASP A 404 11.76 -83.50 14.91
N LEU A 405 12.79 -83.02 14.28
CA LEU A 405 13.43 -81.75 14.62
C LEU A 405 12.60 -80.53 14.27
N ASN A 406 11.62 -80.58 13.36
CA ASN A 406 10.82 -79.46 12.92
C ASN A 406 11.68 -78.18 12.66
N GLY A 407 12.87 -78.33 12.14
CA GLY A 407 13.82 -77.25 11.85
C GLY A 407 14.70 -76.81 13.02
N HIS A 408 14.62 -77.50 14.17
CA HIS A 408 15.47 -77.24 15.36
C HIS A 408 16.78 -78.06 15.29
N GLU A 409 17.77 -77.53 15.95
CA GLU A 409 18.98 -78.26 16.33
C GLU A 409 18.85 -78.56 17.82
N ILE A 410 18.98 -79.84 18.24
CA ILE A 410 18.97 -80.20 19.63
C ILE A 410 20.38 -80.01 20.19
N ILE A 411 20.47 -79.30 21.29
CA ILE A 411 21.75 -78.94 21.93
C ILE A 411 21.98 -79.70 23.25
N SER A 412 20.94 -80.31 23.80
CA SER A 412 21.11 -81.15 25.01
C SER A 412 19.98 -82.19 25.09
N TRP A 413 20.35 -83.36 25.61
CA TRP A 413 19.49 -84.46 26.01
C TRP A 413 19.61 -84.69 27.48
N GLN A 414 18.57 -85.15 28.19
CA GLN A 414 18.59 -85.63 29.53
C GLN A 414 17.65 -86.81 29.62
N TRP A 415 18.24 -87.99 29.84
CA TRP A 415 17.51 -89.19 30.15
C TRP A 415 17.42 -89.46 31.63
N ASP A 416 16.24 -89.80 32.07
CA ASP A 416 15.98 -90.35 33.38
C ASP A 416 15.44 -91.77 33.18
N PHE A 417 16.15 -92.78 33.71
CA PHE A 417 15.80 -94.18 33.46
C PHE A 417 14.81 -94.68 34.54
N GLY A 418 14.36 -93.88 35.48
CA GLY A 418 13.37 -94.20 36.50
C GLY A 418 13.93 -95.05 37.66
N ASP A 419 15.22 -95.28 37.71
CA ASP A 419 15.95 -95.99 38.74
C ASP A 419 16.96 -95.09 39.48
N GLY A 420 16.96 -93.77 39.17
CA GLY A 420 17.83 -92.75 39.76
C GLY A 420 19.12 -92.50 39.00
N PHE A 421 19.30 -93.09 37.79
CA PHE A 421 20.41 -92.80 36.90
C PHE A 421 19.96 -91.94 35.77
N TYR A 422 20.93 -91.14 35.26
CA TYR A 422 20.73 -90.15 34.20
C TYR A 422 21.82 -90.29 33.16
N ASP A 423 21.50 -89.94 31.91
CA ASP A 423 22.47 -89.83 30.84
C ASP A 423 22.12 -88.59 29.93
N TYR A 424 23.08 -88.09 29.10
CA TYR A 424 22.96 -86.78 28.42
C TYR A 424 23.41 -86.79 26.97
N ASP A 425 23.32 -87.96 26.30
CA ASP A 425 23.67 -88.05 24.94
C ASP A 425 22.47 -88.45 24.05
N SER A 426 22.56 -88.27 22.75
CA SER A 426 21.49 -88.62 21.79
C SER A 426 21.24 -90.11 21.67
N ILE A 427 22.25 -90.95 21.98
CA ILE A 427 22.20 -92.39 22.05
C ILE A 427 22.81 -92.82 23.37
N VAL A 428 22.06 -93.55 24.16
CA VAL A 428 22.50 -93.91 25.52
C VAL A 428 22.28 -95.37 25.78
N TYR A 429 23.09 -95.93 26.65
CA TYR A 429 23.06 -97.34 27.05
C TYR A 429 22.86 -97.48 28.58
N HIS A 430 21.79 -98.19 28.99
CA HIS A 430 21.48 -98.32 30.37
C HIS A 430 21.17 -99.77 30.74
N SER A 431 21.64 -100.23 31.87
CA SER A 431 21.37 -101.56 32.43
C SER A 431 20.66 -101.44 33.78
N TYR A 432 19.60 -102.14 34.04
CA TYR A 432 18.86 -102.16 35.25
C TYR A 432 19.37 -103.31 36.17
N SER A 433 19.57 -103.00 37.47
CA SER A 433 20.07 -103.95 38.43
C SER A 433 18.97 -104.94 38.97
N ASP A 434 17.72 -104.53 38.87
CA ASP A 434 16.56 -105.32 39.29
C ASP A 434 15.48 -105.42 38.24
N THR A 435 14.65 -106.43 38.23
CA THR A 435 13.51 -106.56 37.38
C THR A 435 12.33 -105.69 37.87
N GLY A 436 11.77 -104.88 37.05
CA GLY A 436 10.69 -103.93 37.38
C GLY A 436 10.12 -103.20 36.16
N ASN A 437 9.14 -102.38 36.43
CA ASN A 437 8.70 -101.35 35.45
C ASN A 437 9.39 -100.06 35.73
N TYR A 438 10.08 -99.55 34.79
CA TYR A 438 10.76 -98.23 34.88
C TYR A 438 10.13 -97.21 33.94
N ASP A 439 9.83 -96.05 34.44
CA ASP A 439 9.35 -94.97 33.63
C ASP A 439 10.57 -94.18 33.06
N VAL A 440 10.87 -94.33 31.82
CA VAL A 440 12.00 -93.65 31.19
C VAL A 440 11.53 -92.35 30.63
N THR A 441 12.20 -91.27 30.94
CA THR A 441 11.87 -89.90 30.49
C THR A 441 13.04 -89.36 29.73
N LEU A 442 12.74 -88.79 28.52
CA LEU A 442 13.67 -88.02 27.73
C LEU A 442 13.24 -86.54 27.77
N VAL A 443 14.16 -85.65 28.13
CA VAL A 443 14.02 -84.22 28.04
C VAL A 443 15.03 -83.71 27.00
N ILE A 444 14.58 -83.01 25.98
CA ILE A 444 15.45 -82.36 25.01
C ILE A 444 15.36 -80.85 25.11
N THR A 445 16.46 -80.16 24.80
CA THR A 445 16.52 -78.70 24.64
C THR A 445 17.08 -78.35 23.28
N SER A 446 16.34 -77.59 22.56
CA SER A 446 16.77 -77.10 21.22
C SER A 446 17.59 -75.82 21.31
N LEU A 447 18.29 -75.47 20.23
CA LEU A 447 19.05 -74.22 20.09
C LEU A 447 18.17 -72.99 20.33
N PHE A 448 16.88 -73.04 20.03
CA PHE A 448 15.90 -72.01 20.31
C PHE A 448 15.31 -72.10 21.73
N ASN A 449 15.91 -72.92 22.58
CA ASN A 449 15.52 -73.08 23.95
C ASN A 449 14.09 -73.64 24.16
N CYS A 450 13.60 -74.39 23.14
CA CYS A 450 12.39 -75.20 23.33
C CYS A 450 12.75 -76.39 24.19
N LEU A 451 12.01 -76.55 25.26
CA LEU A 451 12.15 -77.66 26.18
C LEU A 451 10.93 -78.55 25.98
N ASP A 452 11.16 -79.81 25.67
CA ASP A 452 10.08 -80.83 25.56
C ASP A 452 10.46 -82.08 26.32
N THR A 453 9.44 -82.86 26.73
CA THR A 453 9.61 -84.03 27.59
C THR A 453 8.69 -85.16 27.15
N LEU A 454 9.20 -86.34 26.94
CA LEU A 454 8.47 -87.53 26.67
C LEU A 454 8.66 -88.59 27.75
#